data_080dac8910866829b8b316a02cdedc1c
#
_entry.id   080dac8910866829b8b316a02cdedc1c
#
_cell.length_a   1.000
_cell.length_b   1.000
_cell.length_c   1.000
_cell.angle_alpha   90.00
_cell.angle_beta   90.00
_cell.angle_gamma   90.00
#
_symmetry.space_group_name_H-M   'P 1'
#
loop_
_entity.id
_entity.type
_entity.pdbx_description
1 polymer ?
#
loop_
_entity_poly.entity_id
_entity_poly.type
_entity_poly.pdbx_seq_one_letter_code
_entity_poly.pdbx_strand_id
1 'polypeptide(L)'
;FIAKVVAVAHDSDLALLQVDDPSFYAGLTPLPFGNLPELQSRVQAYGYPLGGEELSHTEGVVSRIEFGTYVHPGVDSHLLIQTDTAINPGNSGGPVMQEGKVVGVAFQSNLKLNDVGYFIPVPLIQRFLRDLEDGSYDGVPEIGIQTSPLLNRNERAFLGLPEGEGGVHVDRILSRSSAAGVLQAGDVLLEIEGLPINHAGMVRHQALLVDFYIVAEDRQVGEVLSFVIWRDHRRHTVALTLKLPPFGREVRNSYDRLPEYLIHGGLVFVALTRNYLKAQDQLHPVLAYEHWFREIEQPNTRREQRVVLARVLPASSNSGYTELRNFVLDRFNDTPVQSLEHLDLLLHSLPAETRHL
;
A
#
# COMPACT_ATOMS: atom_id res chain seq x y z
N PHE A 1 -30.34 12.35 -4.47
CA PHE A 1 -29.75 11.68 -5.64
C PHE A 1 -29.03 10.41 -5.19
N ILE A 2 -29.01 9.38 -6.06
CA ILE A 2 -28.28 8.13 -5.82
C ILE A 2 -27.02 8.14 -6.68
N ALA A 3 -25.89 7.89 -6.06
CA ALA A 3 -24.61 7.72 -6.73
C ALA A 3 -24.27 6.24 -6.86
N LYS A 4 -23.55 5.89 -7.92
CA LYS A 4 -22.91 4.58 -8.09
C LYS A 4 -21.40 4.71 -7.93
N VAL A 5 -20.77 3.67 -7.43
CA VAL A 5 -19.31 3.56 -7.39
C VAL A 5 -18.81 3.23 -8.81
N VAL A 6 -17.91 4.07 -9.34
CA VAL A 6 -17.26 3.87 -10.65
C VAL A 6 -15.96 3.12 -10.48
N ALA A 7 -15.15 3.52 -9.51
CA ALA A 7 -13.87 2.90 -9.20
C ALA A 7 -13.52 3.06 -7.71
N VAL A 8 -12.71 2.13 -7.20
CA VAL A 8 -12.18 2.15 -5.83
C VAL A 8 -10.68 1.87 -5.86
N ALA A 9 -9.91 2.75 -5.23
CA ALA A 9 -8.49 2.63 -5.00
C ALA A 9 -8.25 2.32 -3.51
N HIS A 10 -8.28 1.05 -3.15
CA HIS A 10 -8.13 0.62 -1.76
C HIS A 10 -6.76 0.91 -1.17
N ASP A 11 -5.71 0.99 -1.98
CA ASP A 11 -4.35 1.32 -1.57
C ASP A 11 -4.22 2.80 -1.16
N SER A 12 -4.93 3.69 -1.83
CA SER A 12 -4.92 5.14 -1.59
C SER A 12 -6.17 5.69 -0.90
N ASP A 13 -7.10 4.82 -0.48
CA ASP A 13 -8.35 5.16 0.23
C ASP A 13 -9.21 6.17 -0.52
N LEU A 14 -9.30 6.02 -1.85
CA LEU A 14 -10.10 6.86 -2.74
C LEU A 14 -11.17 6.05 -3.46
N ALA A 15 -12.30 6.69 -3.75
CA ALA A 15 -13.34 6.15 -4.61
C ALA A 15 -13.90 7.24 -5.53
N LEU A 16 -14.18 6.86 -6.77
CA LEU A 16 -14.88 7.70 -7.74
C LEU A 16 -16.36 7.32 -7.76
N LEU A 17 -17.20 8.30 -7.50
CA LEU A 17 -18.66 8.17 -7.53
C LEU A 17 -19.23 8.94 -8.71
N GLN A 18 -20.32 8.44 -9.28
CA GLN A 18 -21.07 9.11 -10.33
C GLN A 18 -22.57 9.12 -10.00
N VAL A 19 -23.21 10.24 -10.23
CA VAL A 19 -24.67 10.36 -10.21
C VAL A 19 -25.18 10.28 -11.64
N ASP A 20 -26.08 9.34 -11.93
CA ASP A 20 -26.58 9.13 -13.30
C ASP A 20 -27.65 10.16 -13.71
N ASP A 21 -28.28 10.84 -12.76
CA ASP A 21 -29.30 11.85 -13.04
C ASP A 21 -28.64 13.18 -13.45
N PRO A 22 -28.81 13.62 -14.73
CA PRO A 22 -28.21 14.88 -15.20
C PRO A 22 -28.69 16.11 -14.43
N SER A 23 -29.86 16.06 -13.80
CA SER A 23 -30.39 17.19 -13.02
C SER A 23 -29.56 17.48 -11.77
N PHE A 24 -28.81 16.50 -11.28
CA PHE A 24 -27.83 16.69 -10.21
C PHE A 24 -26.77 17.74 -10.57
N TYR A 25 -26.31 17.72 -11.80
CA TYR A 25 -25.22 18.59 -12.26
C TYR A 25 -25.72 19.98 -12.73
N ALA A 26 -27.04 20.17 -12.83
CA ALA A 26 -27.61 21.41 -13.32
C ALA A 26 -27.28 22.57 -12.38
N GLY A 27 -26.58 23.58 -12.91
CA GLY A 27 -26.18 24.78 -12.16
C GLY A 27 -24.97 24.57 -11.20
N LEU A 28 -24.38 23.38 -11.16
CA LEU A 28 -23.16 23.16 -10.42
C LEU A 28 -21.92 23.58 -11.21
N THR A 29 -20.96 24.20 -10.52
CA THR A 29 -19.64 24.49 -11.06
C THR A 29 -18.65 23.58 -10.36
N PRO A 30 -17.85 22.79 -11.11
CA PRO A 30 -16.83 21.95 -10.50
C PRO A 30 -15.82 22.77 -9.70
N LEU A 31 -15.43 22.28 -8.54
CA LEU A 31 -14.39 22.91 -7.75
C LEU A 31 -13.02 22.64 -8.38
N PRO A 32 -12.20 23.68 -8.60
CA PRO A 32 -10.87 23.48 -9.15
C PRO A 32 -9.93 22.84 -8.11
N PHE A 33 -8.98 22.03 -8.57
CA PHE A 33 -7.89 21.57 -7.74
C PHE A 33 -6.86 22.68 -7.49
N GLY A 34 -6.37 22.75 -6.26
CA GLY A 34 -5.24 23.59 -5.86
C GLY A 34 -3.91 22.85 -5.95
N ASN A 35 -2.87 23.50 -5.49
CA ASN A 35 -1.54 22.90 -5.30
C ASN A 35 -1.44 22.23 -3.92
N LEU A 36 -0.31 21.56 -3.69
CA LEU A 36 0.06 21.08 -2.37
C LEU A 36 0.17 22.31 -1.42
N PRO A 37 -0.57 22.34 -0.29
CA PRO A 37 -0.55 23.49 0.59
C PRO A 37 0.77 23.61 1.34
N GLU A 38 1.18 24.83 1.68
CA GLU A 38 2.38 25.09 2.48
C GLU A 38 2.15 24.78 3.96
N LEU A 39 3.22 24.48 4.69
CA LEU A 39 3.18 24.37 6.16
C LEU A 39 2.66 25.68 6.76
N GLN A 40 1.86 25.55 7.83
CA GLN A 40 1.22 26.66 8.54
C GLN A 40 0.17 27.45 7.72
N SER A 41 -0.12 27.04 6.49
CA SER A 41 -1.20 27.65 5.73
C SER A 41 -2.56 27.16 6.24
N ARG A 42 -3.59 28.04 6.13
CA ARG A 42 -4.95 27.75 6.57
C ARG A 42 -5.66 26.85 5.57
N VAL A 43 -6.41 25.88 6.08
CA VAL A 43 -7.27 24.99 5.31
C VAL A 43 -8.63 24.83 5.99
N GLN A 44 -9.66 24.50 5.21
CA GLN A 44 -11.02 24.28 5.67
C GLN A 44 -11.52 22.91 5.22
N ALA A 45 -11.98 22.08 6.13
CA ALA A 45 -12.61 20.80 5.81
C ALA A 45 -14.14 20.94 5.87
N TYR A 46 -14.82 20.38 4.89
CA TYR A 46 -16.28 20.39 4.76
C TYR A 46 -16.83 18.96 4.86
N GLY A 47 -17.97 18.80 5.54
CA GLY A 47 -18.61 17.50 5.65
C GLY A 47 -19.90 17.53 6.46
N TYR A 48 -20.45 16.34 6.70
CA TYR A 48 -21.64 16.11 7.50
C TYR A 48 -21.29 15.24 8.71
N PRO A 49 -20.81 15.85 9.81
CA PRO A 49 -20.40 15.10 10.99
C PRO A 49 -21.57 14.31 11.58
N LEU A 50 -21.27 13.19 12.22
CA LEU A 50 -22.27 12.35 12.87
C LEU A 50 -23.12 13.15 13.86
N GLY A 51 -24.44 13.07 13.69
CA GLY A 51 -25.43 13.77 14.52
C GLY A 51 -25.89 15.12 13.94
N GLY A 52 -25.39 15.54 12.74
CA GLY A 52 -25.83 16.72 12.04
C GLY A 52 -26.40 16.41 10.65
N GLU A 53 -27.50 17.06 10.27
CA GLU A 53 -28.08 17.01 8.91
C GLU A 53 -27.64 18.20 8.05
N GLU A 54 -26.94 19.17 8.65
CA GLU A 54 -26.46 20.36 7.97
C GLU A 54 -24.98 20.26 7.63
N LEU A 55 -24.59 20.92 6.53
CA LEU A 55 -23.20 21.03 6.13
C LEU A 55 -22.41 21.80 7.20
N SER A 56 -21.39 21.16 7.72
CA SER A 56 -20.45 21.75 8.66
C SER A 56 -19.12 22.03 7.97
N HIS A 57 -18.43 23.06 8.43
CA HIS A 57 -17.05 23.30 8.06
C HIS A 57 -16.19 23.56 9.33
N THR A 58 -14.97 23.10 9.27
CA THR A 58 -13.96 23.32 10.31
C THR A 58 -12.72 23.93 9.68
N GLU A 59 -12.07 24.85 10.40
CA GLU A 59 -10.86 25.52 9.94
C GLU A 59 -9.67 25.14 10.82
N GLY A 60 -8.50 25.05 10.22
CA GLY A 60 -7.24 24.78 10.90
C GLY A 60 -6.06 25.11 10.01
N VAL A 61 -4.87 24.66 10.40
CA VAL A 61 -3.63 24.89 9.67
C VAL A 61 -2.95 23.56 9.31
N VAL A 62 -2.18 23.58 8.22
CA VAL A 62 -1.30 22.47 7.84
C VAL A 62 -0.17 22.36 8.84
N SER A 63 -0.12 21.27 9.59
CA SER A 63 0.86 21.04 10.65
C SER A 63 2.07 20.26 10.16
N ARG A 64 1.88 19.31 9.21
CA ARG A 64 2.93 18.45 8.68
C ARG A 64 2.57 17.91 7.31
N ILE A 65 3.61 17.66 6.50
CA ILE A 65 3.52 16.95 5.22
C ILE A 65 4.51 15.81 5.33
N GLU A 66 4.02 14.57 5.27
CA GLU A 66 4.85 13.39 5.50
C GLU A 66 4.37 12.19 4.68
N PHE A 67 5.23 11.20 4.53
CA PHE A 67 4.86 9.87 4.05
C PHE A 67 4.40 9.04 5.25
N GLY A 68 3.23 8.45 5.17
CA GLY A 68 2.70 7.66 6.28
C GLY A 68 1.71 6.59 5.84
N THR A 69 1.56 5.58 6.68
CA THR A 69 0.68 4.46 6.39
C THR A 69 -0.78 4.87 6.49
N TYR A 70 -1.53 4.64 5.43
CA TYR A 70 -2.96 4.86 5.40
C TYR A 70 -3.70 3.82 6.23
N VAL A 71 -4.68 4.27 7.01
CA VAL A 71 -5.41 3.40 7.97
C VAL A 71 -6.22 2.33 7.26
N HIS A 72 -6.87 2.67 6.14
CA HIS A 72 -7.72 1.73 5.40
C HIS A 72 -6.93 0.53 4.86
N PRO A 73 -5.88 0.67 4.04
CA PRO A 73 -5.07 -0.45 3.63
C PRO A 73 -4.22 -1.01 4.79
N GLY A 74 -3.69 -0.13 5.63
CA GLY A 74 -2.90 -0.46 6.80
C GLY A 74 -1.53 -1.11 6.48
N VAL A 75 -1.07 -1.01 5.23
CA VAL A 75 0.25 -1.45 4.74
C VAL A 75 0.82 -0.47 3.74
N ASP A 76 -0.04 0.18 2.96
CA ASP A 76 0.38 1.13 1.94
C ASP A 76 0.65 2.48 2.60
N SER A 77 1.77 3.09 2.25
CA SER A 77 2.18 4.40 2.76
C SER A 77 2.24 5.37 1.59
N HIS A 78 1.63 6.52 1.78
CA HIS A 78 1.52 7.56 0.78
C HIS A 78 1.76 8.93 1.39
N LEU A 79 1.88 9.94 0.54
CA LEU A 79 1.91 11.33 0.98
C LEU A 79 0.60 11.63 1.71
N LEU A 80 0.70 12.18 2.91
CA LEU A 80 -0.43 12.64 3.68
C LEU A 80 -0.14 14.00 4.31
N ILE A 81 -1.18 14.76 4.55
CA ILE A 81 -1.07 16.07 5.16
C ILE A 81 -1.81 16.06 6.49
N GLN A 82 -1.06 16.36 7.54
CA GLN A 82 -1.57 16.54 8.88
C GLN A 82 -2.08 17.97 9.05
N THR A 83 -3.22 18.11 9.70
CA THR A 83 -3.84 19.39 10.06
C THR A 83 -4.43 19.32 11.47
N ASP A 84 -4.55 20.45 12.14
CA ASP A 84 -5.33 20.60 13.37
C ASP A 84 -6.81 20.90 13.11
N THR A 85 -7.22 20.91 11.84
CA THR A 85 -8.64 20.97 11.46
C THR A 85 -9.36 19.74 12.02
N ALA A 86 -10.48 19.93 12.69
CA ALA A 86 -11.27 18.85 13.24
C ALA A 86 -11.84 17.96 12.12
N ILE A 87 -11.25 16.79 11.91
CA ILE A 87 -11.75 15.76 11.01
C ILE A 87 -12.43 14.68 11.86
N ASN A 88 -13.72 14.80 12.01
CA ASN A 88 -14.56 13.89 12.76
C ASN A 88 -15.25 12.88 11.83
N PRO A 89 -15.73 11.73 12.36
CA PRO A 89 -16.57 10.82 11.58
C PRO A 89 -17.73 11.56 10.91
N GLY A 90 -17.84 11.44 9.57
CA GLY A 90 -18.78 12.17 8.72
C GLY A 90 -18.14 13.29 7.90
N ASN A 91 -16.94 13.78 8.26
CA ASN A 91 -16.15 14.67 7.41
C ASN A 91 -15.27 13.89 6.41
N SER A 92 -14.97 12.63 6.68
CA SER A 92 -14.19 11.77 5.78
C SER A 92 -14.86 11.65 4.42
N GLY A 93 -14.08 11.80 3.33
CA GLY A 93 -14.56 11.91 1.95
C GLY A 93 -14.95 13.32 1.54
N GLY A 94 -15.05 14.27 2.48
CA GLY A 94 -15.31 15.68 2.19
C GLY A 94 -14.07 16.42 1.70
N PRO A 95 -14.25 17.53 0.93
CA PRO A 95 -13.14 18.30 0.42
C PRO A 95 -12.44 19.09 1.52
N VAL A 96 -11.13 19.14 1.44
CA VAL A 96 -10.31 20.13 2.15
C VAL A 96 -9.97 21.25 1.19
N MET A 97 -10.32 22.48 1.58
CA MET A 97 -10.27 23.66 0.73
C MET A 97 -9.22 24.65 1.19
N GLN A 98 -8.59 25.31 0.23
CA GLN A 98 -7.75 26.49 0.44
C GLN A 98 -8.00 27.49 -0.69
N GLU A 99 -8.30 28.75 -0.37
CA GLU A 99 -8.51 29.81 -1.35
C GLU A 99 -9.51 29.43 -2.47
N GLY A 100 -10.61 28.75 -2.10
CA GLY A 100 -11.65 28.32 -3.04
C GLY A 100 -11.29 27.14 -3.93
N LYS A 101 -10.17 26.47 -3.68
CA LYS A 101 -9.69 25.29 -4.42
C LYS A 101 -9.62 24.08 -3.51
N VAL A 102 -9.85 22.89 -4.07
CA VAL A 102 -9.67 21.62 -3.36
C VAL A 102 -8.17 21.33 -3.26
N VAL A 103 -7.64 21.19 -2.05
CA VAL A 103 -6.25 20.82 -1.77
C VAL A 103 -6.12 19.39 -1.27
N GLY A 104 -7.24 18.73 -1.00
CA GLY A 104 -7.26 17.33 -0.63
C GLY A 104 -8.65 16.81 -0.25
N VAL A 105 -8.69 15.55 0.17
CA VAL A 105 -9.87 14.84 0.68
C VAL A 105 -9.60 14.41 2.12
N ALA A 106 -10.47 14.82 3.04
CA ALA A 106 -10.39 14.41 4.45
C ALA A 106 -10.59 12.89 4.56
N PHE A 107 -9.76 12.17 5.34
CA PHE A 107 -9.88 10.70 5.36
C PHE A 107 -9.70 10.03 6.71
N GLN A 108 -8.81 10.49 7.57
CA GLN A 108 -8.57 9.84 8.86
C GLN A 108 -8.26 10.85 9.97
N SER A 109 -8.53 10.44 11.20
CA SER A 109 -8.10 11.15 12.41
C SER A 109 -7.44 10.17 13.38
N ASN A 110 -6.54 10.66 14.20
CA ASN A 110 -5.97 9.86 15.28
C ASN A 110 -6.84 10.03 16.53
N LEU A 111 -7.74 9.09 16.77
CA LEU A 111 -8.66 9.11 17.93
C LEU A 111 -7.96 9.13 19.31
N LYS A 112 -6.64 8.86 19.35
CA LYS A 112 -5.85 8.89 20.59
C LYS A 112 -5.15 10.23 20.82
N LEU A 113 -5.11 11.09 19.80
CA LEU A 113 -4.50 12.41 19.85
C LEU A 113 -5.60 13.43 19.56
N ASN A 114 -5.79 14.39 20.44
CA ASN A 114 -6.70 15.50 20.21
C ASN A 114 -6.19 16.37 19.08
N ASP A 115 -7.11 16.87 18.26
CA ASP A 115 -6.84 17.86 17.19
C ASP A 115 -5.81 17.40 16.12
N VAL A 116 -5.83 16.12 15.74
CA VAL A 116 -5.00 15.59 14.67
C VAL A 116 -5.89 14.96 13.60
N GLY A 117 -6.03 15.67 12.50
CA GLY A 117 -6.70 15.20 11.28
C GLY A 117 -5.69 15.02 10.16
N TYR A 118 -6.07 14.19 9.17
CA TYR A 118 -5.26 13.96 7.97
C TYR A 118 -6.13 14.04 6.72
N PHE A 119 -5.54 14.50 5.64
CA PHE A 119 -6.19 14.49 4.34
C PHE A 119 -5.26 14.00 3.23
N ILE A 120 -5.86 13.36 2.23
CA ILE A 120 -5.22 12.87 1.02
C ILE A 120 -4.96 14.07 0.11
N PRO A 121 -3.71 14.36 -0.28
CA PRO A 121 -3.40 15.54 -1.07
C PRO A 121 -3.74 15.40 -2.55
N VAL A 122 -3.89 16.55 -3.22
CA VAL A 122 -4.26 16.64 -4.65
C VAL A 122 -3.36 15.82 -5.58
N PRO A 123 -2.03 15.74 -5.44
CA PRO A 123 -1.21 14.91 -6.32
C PRO A 123 -1.71 13.46 -6.40
N LEU A 124 -2.02 12.84 -5.27
CA LEU A 124 -2.53 11.46 -5.23
C LEU A 124 -3.92 11.33 -5.85
N ILE A 125 -4.78 12.34 -5.62
CA ILE A 125 -6.13 12.39 -6.24
C ILE A 125 -6.01 12.50 -7.76
N GLN A 126 -5.16 13.39 -8.25
CA GLN A 126 -4.95 13.57 -9.70
C GLN A 126 -4.31 12.33 -10.33
N ARG A 127 -3.39 11.67 -9.62
CA ARG A 127 -2.84 10.40 -10.07
C ARG A 127 -3.94 9.34 -10.21
N PHE A 128 -4.79 9.18 -9.20
CA PHE A 128 -5.95 8.26 -9.23
C PHE A 128 -6.86 8.54 -10.43
N LEU A 129 -7.17 9.81 -10.69
CA LEU A 129 -8.02 10.18 -11.82
C LEU A 129 -7.35 9.91 -13.17
N ARG A 130 -6.03 10.13 -13.31
CA ARG A 130 -5.29 9.78 -14.53
C ARG A 130 -5.22 8.27 -14.76
N ASP A 131 -5.07 7.48 -13.68
CA ASP A 131 -5.06 6.02 -13.76
C ASP A 131 -6.36 5.47 -14.36
N LEU A 132 -7.49 6.15 -14.11
CA LEU A 132 -8.81 5.76 -14.62
C LEU A 132 -9.10 6.23 -16.07
N GLU A 133 -8.20 6.95 -16.73
CA GLU A 133 -8.46 7.46 -18.10
C GLU A 133 -8.58 6.32 -19.13
N ASP A 134 -7.97 5.17 -18.90
CA ASP A 134 -8.11 3.97 -19.73
C ASP A 134 -9.28 3.06 -19.32
N GLY A 135 -9.98 3.40 -18.23
CA GLY A 135 -11.15 2.69 -17.71
C GLY A 135 -10.86 1.64 -16.65
N SER A 136 -9.60 1.50 -16.22
CA SER A 136 -9.20 0.59 -15.13
C SER A 136 -8.36 1.30 -14.08
N TYR A 137 -8.39 0.79 -12.86
CA TYR A 137 -7.48 1.23 -11.80
C TYR A 137 -6.37 0.20 -11.63
N ASP A 138 -5.16 0.56 -12.02
CA ASP A 138 -3.99 -0.32 -11.93
C ASP A 138 -3.39 -0.35 -10.51
N GLY A 139 -3.37 0.78 -9.83
CA GLY A 139 -2.79 0.92 -8.49
C GLY A 139 -1.53 1.79 -8.44
N VAL A 140 -1.04 2.08 -7.23
CA VAL A 140 0.15 2.91 -7.02
C VAL A 140 1.41 2.08 -7.23
N PRO A 141 2.31 2.46 -8.16
CA PRO A 141 3.55 1.74 -8.36
C PRO A 141 4.55 2.01 -7.24
N GLU A 142 5.48 1.08 -7.05
CA GLU A 142 6.53 1.19 -6.05
C GLU A 142 7.92 0.94 -6.64
N ILE A 143 8.93 1.61 -6.09
CA ILE A 143 10.34 1.33 -6.40
C ILE A 143 10.71 -0.05 -5.89
N GLY A 144 10.24 -0.41 -4.70
CA GLY A 144 10.44 -1.72 -4.08
C GLY A 144 11.84 -1.90 -3.50
N ILE A 145 12.28 -0.92 -2.72
CA ILE A 145 13.54 -0.90 -1.98
C ILE A 145 13.31 -0.58 -0.51
N GLN A 146 14.28 -0.93 0.32
CA GLN A 146 14.41 -0.41 1.68
C GLN A 146 15.68 0.42 1.75
N THR A 147 15.59 1.59 2.37
CA THR A 147 16.70 2.53 2.46
C THR A 147 16.92 3.00 3.88
N SER A 148 18.16 3.38 4.20
CA SER A 148 18.52 4.06 5.43
C SER A 148 19.16 5.42 5.16
N PRO A 149 18.91 6.41 6.04
CA PRO A 149 19.53 7.74 5.95
C PRO A 149 21.04 7.67 6.17
N LEU A 150 21.82 8.41 5.38
CA LEU A 150 23.28 8.51 5.51
C LEU A 150 23.71 9.72 6.38
N LEU A 151 23.16 9.83 7.57
CA LEU A 151 23.46 10.92 8.50
C LEU A 151 24.87 10.81 9.11
N ASN A 152 25.39 9.57 9.23
CA ASN A 152 26.70 9.33 9.83
C ASN A 152 27.84 9.67 8.84
N ARG A 153 28.70 10.63 9.22
CA ARG A 153 29.84 11.04 8.40
C ARG A 153 30.87 9.92 8.16
N ASN A 154 31.08 9.05 9.14
CA ASN A 154 32.03 7.94 9.00
C ASN A 154 31.53 6.89 8.03
N GLU A 155 30.24 6.65 7.99
CA GLU A 155 29.60 5.75 7.04
C GLU A 155 29.75 6.29 5.61
N ARG A 156 29.48 7.58 5.39
CA ARG A 156 29.70 8.22 4.08
C ARG A 156 31.16 8.12 3.63
N ALA A 157 32.12 8.34 4.55
CA ALA A 157 33.53 8.18 4.26
C ALA A 157 33.91 6.72 3.93
N PHE A 158 33.33 5.75 4.64
CA PHE A 158 33.51 4.32 4.36
C PHE A 158 32.99 3.95 2.97
N LEU A 159 31.85 4.48 2.56
CA LEU A 159 31.29 4.30 1.23
C LEU A 159 32.04 5.11 0.14
N GLY A 160 33.03 5.89 0.52
CA GLY A 160 33.84 6.70 -0.39
C GLY A 160 33.05 7.82 -1.08
N LEU A 161 31.96 8.29 -0.46
CA LEU A 161 31.18 9.41 -1.00
C LEU A 161 31.99 10.71 -0.96
N PRO A 162 31.99 11.50 -2.05
CA PRO A 162 32.60 12.82 -2.06
C PRO A 162 32.00 13.73 -1.00
N GLU A 163 32.78 14.66 -0.51
CA GLU A 163 32.32 15.66 0.47
C GLU A 163 31.23 16.53 -0.15
N GLY A 164 30.11 16.70 0.58
CA GLY A 164 28.93 17.45 0.10
C GLY A 164 27.89 16.64 -0.69
N GLU A 165 28.21 15.40 -1.07
CA GLU A 165 27.21 14.52 -1.70
C GLU A 165 26.17 14.08 -0.68
N GLY A 166 24.88 14.18 -1.08
CA GLY A 166 23.74 13.66 -0.34
C GLY A 166 23.55 12.16 -0.53
N GLY A 167 22.33 11.72 -0.36
CA GLY A 167 21.87 10.38 -0.72
C GLY A 167 21.46 9.51 0.45
N VAL A 168 20.83 8.38 0.11
CA VAL A 168 20.41 7.34 1.04
C VAL A 168 20.97 5.99 0.61
N HIS A 169 21.31 5.16 1.60
CA HIS A 169 21.82 3.82 1.38
C HIS A 169 20.68 2.86 1.03
N VAL A 170 20.85 2.03 0.01
CA VAL A 170 19.94 0.95 -0.34
C VAL A 170 20.31 -0.28 0.48
N ASP A 171 19.50 -0.59 1.47
CA ASP A 171 19.73 -1.73 2.37
C ASP A 171 19.28 -3.05 1.71
N ARG A 172 18.17 -2.98 0.97
CA ARG A 172 17.55 -4.17 0.36
C ARG A 172 16.74 -3.83 -0.88
N ILE A 173 16.74 -4.77 -1.81
CA ILE A 173 15.84 -4.78 -2.97
C ILE A 173 14.78 -5.87 -2.74
N LEU A 174 13.52 -5.51 -2.90
CA LEU A 174 12.44 -6.49 -2.87
C LEU A 174 12.45 -7.32 -4.16
N SER A 175 12.32 -8.62 -4.03
CA SER A 175 12.31 -9.52 -5.19
C SER A 175 11.15 -9.18 -6.14
N ARG A 176 11.39 -9.18 -7.45
CA ARG A 176 10.41 -8.85 -8.51
C ARG A 176 9.87 -7.42 -8.49
N SER A 177 10.43 -6.53 -7.67
CA SER A 177 10.08 -5.10 -7.65
C SER A 177 10.56 -4.37 -8.90
N SER A 178 10.21 -3.09 -9.02
CA SER A 178 10.72 -2.20 -10.06
C SER A 178 12.25 -2.11 -10.05
N ALA A 179 12.84 -2.10 -8.86
CA ALA A 179 14.30 -2.02 -8.68
C ALA A 179 15.04 -3.32 -8.96
N ALA A 180 14.35 -4.47 -9.00
CA ALA A 180 14.99 -5.78 -9.17
C ALA A 180 15.76 -5.89 -10.50
N GLY A 181 17.05 -6.25 -10.42
CA GLY A 181 17.95 -6.35 -11.57
C GLY A 181 18.54 -5.03 -12.05
N VAL A 182 18.17 -3.89 -11.45
CA VAL A 182 18.69 -2.54 -11.78
C VAL A 182 19.50 -1.99 -10.60
N LEU A 183 18.88 -1.89 -9.43
CA LEU A 183 19.54 -1.48 -8.19
C LEU A 183 20.09 -2.69 -7.45
N GLN A 184 21.03 -2.44 -6.54
CA GLN A 184 21.67 -3.43 -5.69
C GLN A 184 21.70 -2.93 -4.23
N ALA A 185 21.68 -3.87 -3.28
CA ALA A 185 22.00 -3.53 -1.90
C ALA A 185 23.45 -3.01 -1.84
N GLY A 186 23.66 -1.92 -1.12
CA GLY A 186 24.94 -1.20 -1.08
C GLY A 186 25.01 0.00 -2.01
N ASP A 187 24.08 0.18 -2.94
CA ASP A 187 23.99 1.43 -3.71
C ASP A 187 23.68 2.62 -2.78
N VAL A 188 24.13 3.81 -3.15
CA VAL A 188 23.61 5.05 -2.58
C VAL A 188 22.83 5.81 -3.66
N LEU A 189 21.57 6.09 -3.40
CA LEU A 189 20.73 6.90 -4.30
C LEU A 189 21.09 8.38 -4.09
N LEU A 190 21.66 9.03 -5.11
CA LEU A 190 22.08 10.42 -5.08
C LEU A 190 21.02 11.36 -5.63
N GLU A 191 20.37 10.95 -6.73
CA GLU A 191 19.36 11.75 -7.43
C GLU A 191 18.24 10.85 -7.94
N ILE A 192 17.03 11.39 -8.01
CA ILE A 192 15.86 10.80 -8.63
C ILE A 192 15.24 11.84 -9.58
N GLU A 193 15.06 11.52 -10.87
CA GLU A 193 14.55 12.44 -11.90
C GLU A 193 15.27 13.81 -11.90
N GLY A 194 16.58 13.81 -11.65
CA GLY A 194 17.39 15.03 -11.55
C GLY A 194 17.22 15.82 -10.25
N LEU A 195 16.42 15.35 -9.32
CA LEU A 195 16.26 15.94 -7.99
C LEU A 195 17.29 15.35 -7.02
N PRO A 196 18.19 16.14 -6.44
CA PRO A 196 19.16 15.66 -5.46
C PRO A 196 18.47 15.12 -4.20
N ILE A 197 18.85 13.93 -3.77
CA ILE A 197 18.40 13.31 -2.52
C ILE A 197 19.39 13.71 -1.42
N ASN A 198 18.90 14.29 -0.33
CA ASN A 198 19.74 14.62 0.80
C ASN A 198 20.03 13.40 1.70
N HIS A 199 20.87 13.56 2.73
CA HIS A 199 21.24 12.47 3.65
C HIS A 199 20.09 11.89 4.47
N ALA A 200 18.96 12.58 4.55
CA ALA A 200 17.74 12.12 5.24
C ALA A 200 16.73 11.48 4.30
N GLY A 201 17.02 11.35 3.00
CA GLY A 201 16.09 10.78 2.02
C GLY A 201 15.09 11.79 1.47
N MET A 202 15.34 13.08 1.64
CA MET A 202 14.40 14.11 1.21
C MET A 202 14.87 14.74 -0.11
N VAL A 203 13.89 15.07 -0.95
CA VAL A 203 14.06 15.84 -2.19
C VAL A 203 13.27 17.15 -2.11
N ARG A 204 13.69 18.14 -2.86
CA ARG A 204 12.90 19.36 -3.04
C ARG A 204 11.93 19.14 -4.21
N HIS A 205 10.70 18.84 -3.87
CA HIS A 205 9.60 18.68 -4.83
C HIS A 205 8.68 19.93 -4.74
N GLN A 206 8.54 20.65 -5.84
CA GLN A 206 7.92 21.97 -5.86
C GLN A 206 8.63 22.91 -4.82
N ALA A 207 7.90 23.50 -3.88
CA ALA A 207 8.49 24.36 -2.83
C ALA A 207 8.82 23.59 -1.53
N LEU A 208 8.48 22.31 -1.45
CA LEU A 208 8.55 21.50 -0.23
C LEU A 208 9.75 20.56 -0.20
N LEU A 209 10.23 20.27 0.99
CA LEU A 209 11.20 19.23 1.26
C LEU A 209 10.43 17.99 1.74
N VAL A 210 10.35 16.97 0.89
CA VAL A 210 9.54 15.77 1.11
C VAL A 210 10.34 14.51 0.82
N ASP A 211 9.84 13.37 1.27
CA ASP A 211 10.47 12.08 1.00
C ASP A 211 10.59 11.82 -0.51
N PHE A 212 11.70 11.25 -0.96
CA PHE A 212 11.98 11.01 -2.38
C PHE A 212 11.00 10.02 -3.03
N TYR A 213 10.32 9.18 -2.25
CA TYR A 213 9.30 8.25 -2.77
C TYR A 213 8.13 8.97 -3.46
N ILE A 214 7.88 10.25 -3.14
CA ILE A 214 6.83 11.04 -3.82
C ILE A 214 7.02 11.07 -5.34
N VAL A 215 8.26 11.05 -5.81
CA VAL A 215 8.55 11.11 -7.25
C VAL A 215 8.07 9.86 -7.97
N ALA A 216 8.09 8.70 -7.31
CA ALA A 216 7.51 7.47 -7.83
C ALA A 216 5.98 7.47 -7.71
N GLU A 217 5.44 8.06 -6.64
CA GLU A 217 4.01 8.12 -6.39
C GLU A 217 3.25 8.98 -7.40
N ASP A 218 3.89 10.02 -7.95
CA ASP A 218 3.33 10.87 -9.00
C ASP A 218 3.25 10.16 -10.38
N ARG A 219 3.83 8.95 -10.51
CA ARG A 219 3.94 8.20 -11.76
C ARG A 219 2.89 7.10 -11.89
N GLN A 220 2.69 6.64 -13.12
CA GLN A 220 1.85 5.48 -13.44
C GLN A 220 2.67 4.19 -13.56
N VAL A 221 2.00 3.05 -13.45
CA VAL A 221 2.60 1.74 -13.74
C VAL A 221 3.10 1.73 -15.19
N GLY A 222 4.31 1.21 -15.40
CA GLY A 222 4.95 1.17 -16.72
C GLY A 222 5.79 2.40 -17.07
N GLU A 223 5.66 3.50 -16.34
CA GLU A 223 6.54 4.66 -16.54
C GLU A 223 7.98 4.37 -16.08
N VAL A 224 8.92 5.06 -16.72
CA VAL A 224 10.35 4.93 -16.42
C VAL A 224 10.77 5.98 -15.41
N LEU A 225 11.54 5.56 -14.41
CA LEU A 225 12.10 6.41 -13.37
C LEU A 225 13.63 6.34 -13.42
N SER A 226 14.28 7.50 -13.49
CA SER A 226 15.73 7.65 -13.62
C SER A 226 16.38 7.97 -12.26
N PHE A 227 17.51 7.34 -11.98
CA PHE A 227 18.32 7.58 -10.79
C PHE A 227 19.77 7.85 -11.15
N VAL A 228 20.41 8.73 -10.38
CA VAL A 228 21.86 8.77 -10.26
C VAL A 228 22.22 8.05 -8.97
N ILE A 229 23.08 7.04 -9.06
CA ILE A 229 23.50 6.22 -7.93
C ILE A 229 25.02 6.29 -7.76
N TRP A 230 25.47 6.03 -6.54
CA TRP A 230 26.87 5.75 -6.22
C TRP A 230 27.06 4.26 -6.02
N ARG A 231 27.89 3.65 -6.87
CA ARG A 231 28.25 2.23 -6.84
C ARG A 231 29.73 2.10 -7.25
N ASP A 232 30.49 1.26 -6.59
CA ASP A 232 31.91 1.02 -6.89
C ASP A 232 32.74 2.32 -6.97
N HIS A 233 32.49 3.26 -6.05
CA HIS A 233 33.14 4.57 -5.97
C HIS A 233 32.95 5.45 -7.23
N ARG A 234 31.85 5.28 -7.94
CA ARG A 234 31.49 6.03 -9.16
C ARG A 234 30.01 6.37 -9.21
N ARG A 235 29.72 7.46 -9.90
CA ARG A 235 28.33 7.79 -10.28
C ARG A 235 27.90 6.95 -11.46
N HIS A 236 26.72 6.38 -11.39
CA HIS A 236 26.06 5.68 -12.49
C HIS A 236 24.66 6.25 -12.67
N THR A 237 24.20 6.37 -13.90
CA THR A 237 22.80 6.65 -14.21
C THR A 237 22.12 5.34 -14.54
N VAL A 238 21.03 5.05 -13.86
CA VAL A 238 20.21 3.85 -14.08
C VAL A 238 18.75 4.26 -14.25
N ALA A 239 18.00 3.45 -14.96
CA ALA A 239 16.57 3.65 -15.14
C ALA A 239 15.83 2.35 -14.85
N LEU A 240 14.68 2.45 -14.20
CA LEU A 240 13.82 1.32 -13.92
C LEU A 240 12.40 1.61 -14.39
N THR A 241 11.71 0.56 -14.82
CA THR A 241 10.29 0.64 -15.16
C THR A 241 9.47 0.36 -13.90
N LEU A 242 8.59 1.29 -13.57
CA LEU A 242 7.73 1.18 -12.40
C LEU A 242 6.71 0.06 -12.56
N LYS A 243 6.55 -0.72 -11.51
CA LYS A 243 5.64 -1.86 -11.40
C LYS A 243 4.82 -1.74 -10.13
N LEU A 244 3.71 -2.45 -10.10
CA LEU A 244 2.99 -2.66 -8.84
C LEU A 244 3.90 -3.37 -7.82
N PRO A 245 3.66 -3.14 -6.54
CA PRO A 245 4.36 -3.86 -5.48
C PRO A 245 4.39 -5.35 -5.74
N PRO A 246 5.53 -6.01 -5.54
CA PRO A 246 5.69 -7.44 -5.84
C PRO A 246 4.87 -8.34 -4.92
N PHE A 247 4.36 -7.79 -3.83
CA PHE A 247 3.49 -8.47 -2.89
C PHE A 247 2.05 -8.34 -3.36
N GLY A 248 1.49 -9.44 -3.85
CA GLY A 248 0.10 -9.51 -4.27
C GLY A 248 -0.89 -9.46 -3.09
N ARG A 249 -2.06 -10.02 -3.29
CA ARG A 249 -3.17 -10.08 -2.31
C ARG A 249 -2.81 -10.71 -0.96
N GLU A 250 -1.71 -11.44 -0.90
CA GLU A 250 -1.26 -12.12 0.32
C GLU A 250 -0.86 -11.12 1.40
N VAL A 251 -0.18 -10.01 1.04
CA VAL A 251 0.31 -8.99 1.98
C VAL A 251 -0.70 -7.88 2.20
N ARG A 252 -1.61 -7.64 1.25
CA ARG A 252 -2.66 -6.63 1.32
C ARG A 252 -4.01 -7.23 1.71
N ASN A 253 -4.91 -6.40 2.20
CA ASN A 253 -6.29 -6.82 2.38
C ASN A 253 -6.94 -7.09 1.02
N SER A 254 -7.70 -8.16 0.92
CA SER A 254 -8.63 -8.35 -0.20
C SER A 254 -9.95 -7.71 0.18
N TYR A 255 -10.41 -6.79 -0.67
CA TYR A 255 -11.73 -6.19 -0.60
C TYR A 255 -12.59 -6.76 -1.72
N ASP A 256 -13.90 -6.66 -1.62
CA ASP A 256 -14.86 -6.99 -2.69
C ASP A 256 -14.79 -8.43 -3.23
N ARG A 257 -14.08 -9.32 -2.54
CA ARG A 257 -13.94 -10.73 -2.92
C ARG A 257 -14.10 -11.63 -1.70
N LEU A 258 -14.87 -12.68 -1.87
CA LEU A 258 -14.94 -13.74 -0.87
C LEU A 258 -13.61 -14.50 -0.83
N PRO A 259 -13.19 -14.98 0.36
CA PRO A 259 -12.00 -15.80 0.47
C PRO A 259 -12.17 -17.11 -0.28
N GLU A 260 -11.14 -17.49 -1.02
CA GLU A 260 -11.04 -18.80 -1.66
C GLU A 260 -10.80 -19.88 -0.60
N TYR A 261 -11.47 -21.01 -0.75
CA TYR A 261 -11.29 -22.15 0.15
C TYR A 261 -11.47 -23.48 -0.60
N LEU A 262 -10.86 -24.52 -0.05
CA LEU A 262 -10.99 -25.90 -0.51
C LEU A 262 -11.39 -26.79 0.67
N ILE A 263 -12.39 -27.65 0.47
CA ILE A 263 -12.82 -28.63 1.49
C ILE A 263 -12.59 -30.04 0.95
N HIS A 264 -11.79 -30.82 1.68
CA HIS A 264 -11.60 -32.24 1.38
C HIS A 264 -11.58 -33.05 2.67
N GLY A 265 -12.39 -34.12 2.74
CA GLY A 265 -12.51 -34.96 3.94
C GLY A 265 -12.86 -34.21 5.23
N GLY A 266 -13.56 -33.07 5.12
CA GLY A 266 -13.86 -32.17 6.24
C GLY A 266 -12.73 -31.21 6.59
N LEU A 267 -11.54 -31.33 5.98
CA LEU A 267 -10.44 -30.39 6.14
C LEU A 267 -10.72 -29.16 5.29
N VAL A 268 -10.68 -27.97 5.90
CA VAL A 268 -10.90 -26.68 5.22
C VAL A 268 -9.54 -26.00 5.03
N PHE A 269 -9.14 -25.85 3.78
CA PHE A 269 -7.91 -25.15 3.40
C PHE A 269 -8.22 -23.78 2.84
N VAL A 270 -7.39 -22.81 3.17
CA VAL A 270 -7.46 -21.42 2.69
C VAL A 270 -6.07 -20.92 2.31
N ALA A 271 -6.01 -19.88 1.48
CA ALA A 271 -4.76 -19.15 1.30
C ALA A 271 -4.41 -18.33 2.55
N LEU A 272 -3.13 -18.31 2.94
CA LEU A 272 -2.64 -17.46 4.01
C LEU A 272 -2.59 -16.01 3.50
N THR A 273 -3.62 -15.25 3.85
CA THR A 273 -3.76 -13.84 3.47
C THR A 273 -3.74 -12.96 4.71
N ARG A 274 -3.54 -11.66 4.50
CA ARG A 274 -3.68 -10.68 5.59
C ARG A 274 -5.08 -10.69 6.21
N ASN A 275 -6.13 -10.87 5.39
CA ASN A 275 -7.49 -10.99 5.89
C ASN A 275 -7.64 -12.19 6.84
N TYR A 276 -7.03 -13.33 6.48
CA TYR A 276 -7.03 -14.49 7.34
C TYR A 276 -6.33 -14.24 8.67
N LEU A 277 -5.16 -13.56 8.65
CA LEU A 277 -4.44 -13.19 9.88
C LEU A 277 -5.23 -12.24 10.76
N LYS A 278 -5.87 -11.22 10.16
CA LYS A 278 -6.71 -10.26 10.90
C LYS A 278 -7.96 -10.87 11.51
N ALA A 279 -8.48 -11.95 10.91
CA ALA A 279 -9.64 -12.67 11.42
C ALA A 279 -9.33 -13.59 12.61
N GLN A 280 -8.05 -13.74 12.99
CA GLN A 280 -7.68 -14.47 14.19
C GLN A 280 -7.87 -13.61 15.44
N ASP A 281 -8.40 -14.18 16.52
CA ASP A 281 -8.56 -13.48 17.80
C ASP A 281 -7.21 -13.02 18.40
N GLN A 282 -6.16 -13.79 18.11
CA GLN A 282 -4.79 -13.49 18.51
C GLN A 282 -3.83 -13.75 17.35
N LEU A 283 -2.80 -12.94 17.25
CA LEU A 283 -1.76 -13.12 16.25
C LEU A 283 -1.06 -14.48 16.46
N HIS A 284 -1.16 -15.36 15.46
CA HIS A 284 -0.49 -16.66 15.49
C HIS A 284 0.96 -16.51 15.00
N PRO A 285 1.98 -16.72 15.87
CA PRO A 285 3.37 -16.37 15.51
C PRO A 285 3.89 -17.07 14.26
N VAL A 286 3.57 -18.37 14.08
CA VAL A 286 4.01 -19.14 12.90
C VAL A 286 3.37 -18.60 11.63
N LEU A 287 2.06 -18.31 11.65
CA LEU A 287 1.38 -17.74 10.47
C LEU A 287 1.89 -16.34 10.16
N ALA A 288 2.14 -15.52 11.19
CA ALA A 288 2.73 -14.21 11.01
C ALA A 288 4.14 -14.30 10.39
N TYR A 289 4.98 -15.23 10.86
CA TYR A 289 6.31 -15.49 10.29
C TYR A 289 6.21 -15.90 8.82
N GLU A 290 5.38 -16.89 8.48
CA GLU A 290 5.17 -17.38 7.12
C GLU A 290 4.64 -16.27 6.18
N HIS A 291 3.82 -15.36 6.70
CA HIS A 291 3.23 -14.28 5.92
C HIS A 291 4.19 -13.11 5.68
N TRP A 292 4.91 -12.66 6.74
CA TRP A 292 5.67 -11.41 6.69
C TRP A 292 7.16 -11.59 6.41
N PHE A 293 7.78 -12.64 6.93
CA PHE A 293 9.23 -12.73 7.01
C PHE A 293 9.84 -13.78 6.10
N ARG A 294 9.15 -14.88 5.83
CA ARG A 294 9.74 -15.98 5.07
C ARG A 294 10.15 -15.58 3.67
N GLU A 295 9.41 -14.75 3.00
CA GLU A 295 9.73 -14.27 1.66
C GLU A 295 11.00 -13.39 1.65
N ILE A 296 11.20 -12.64 2.73
CA ILE A 296 12.36 -11.80 2.92
C ILE A 296 13.60 -12.65 3.23
N GLU A 297 13.47 -13.65 4.10
CA GLU A 297 14.59 -14.49 4.55
C GLU A 297 14.95 -15.61 3.57
N GLN A 298 13.95 -16.13 2.85
CA GLN A 298 14.11 -17.28 1.97
C GLN A 298 13.43 -17.06 0.59
N PRO A 299 13.87 -16.08 -0.20
CA PRO A 299 13.20 -15.71 -1.46
C PRO A 299 13.15 -16.87 -2.48
N ASN A 300 14.13 -17.79 -2.42
CA ASN A 300 14.19 -18.94 -3.33
C ASN A 300 13.21 -20.06 -2.99
N THR A 301 12.54 -19.99 -1.82
CA THR A 301 11.53 -20.96 -1.40
C THR A 301 10.12 -20.44 -1.55
N ARG A 302 9.97 -19.33 -2.26
CA ARG A 302 8.68 -18.68 -2.48
C ARG A 302 7.72 -19.63 -3.17
N ARG A 303 6.51 -19.70 -2.66
CA ARG A 303 5.34 -20.33 -3.28
C ARG A 303 4.41 -19.26 -3.81
N GLU A 304 3.58 -19.64 -4.75
CA GLU A 304 2.54 -18.74 -5.27
C GLU A 304 1.58 -18.31 -4.17
N GLN A 305 1.15 -19.29 -3.34
CA GLN A 305 0.35 -19.06 -2.14
C GLN A 305 0.84 -19.97 -1.01
N ARG A 306 0.75 -19.50 0.23
CA ARG A 306 0.82 -20.35 1.41
C ARG A 306 -0.57 -20.91 1.71
N VAL A 307 -0.70 -22.23 1.75
CA VAL A 307 -1.98 -22.88 2.07
C VAL A 307 -2.00 -23.21 3.55
N VAL A 308 -3.10 -22.92 4.21
CA VAL A 308 -3.33 -23.16 5.64
C VAL A 308 -4.51 -24.09 5.84
N LEU A 309 -4.37 -25.10 6.68
CA LEU A 309 -5.49 -25.81 7.27
C LEU A 309 -6.16 -24.89 8.30
N ALA A 310 -7.26 -24.26 7.90
CA ALA A 310 -7.95 -23.29 8.73
C ALA A 310 -8.80 -23.96 9.83
N ARG A 311 -9.43 -25.06 9.48
CA ARG A 311 -10.36 -25.79 10.37
C ARG A 311 -10.60 -27.20 9.87
N VAL A 312 -11.02 -28.07 10.79
CA VAL A 312 -11.58 -29.38 10.48
C VAL A 312 -13.07 -29.37 10.83
N LEU A 313 -13.92 -29.66 9.85
CA LEU A 313 -15.36 -29.85 10.06
C LEU A 313 -15.59 -31.25 10.62
N PRO A 314 -16.23 -31.38 11.79
CA PRO A 314 -16.40 -32.68 12.44
C PRO A 314 -17.18 -33.67 11.57
N ALA A 315 -16.64 -34.85 11.38
CA ALA A 315 -17.27 -35.98 10.73
C ALA A 315 -16.77 -37.29 11.35
N SER A 316 -17.46 -38.38 11.13
CA SER A 316 -17.03 -39.71 11.62
C SER A 316 -15.67 -40.14 11.03
N SER A 317 -15.40 -39.74 9.79
CA SER A 317 -14.17 -40.04 9.07
C SER A 317 -12.94 -39.29 9.57
N ASN A 318 -13.11 -38.18 10.29
CA ASN A 318 -12.00 -37.34 10.79
C ASN A 318 -12.03 -37.15 12.31
N SER A 319 -12.62 -38.13 13.04
CA SER A 319 -12.65 -38.13 14.50
C SER A 319 -11.21 -38.11 15.06
N GLY A 320 -10.98 -37.20 16.02
CA GLY A 320 -9.64 -36.97 16.61
C GLY A 320 -8.82 -35.86 15.95
N TYR A 321 -9.26 -35.30 14.83
CA TYR A 321 -8.55 -34.23 14.12
C TYR A 321 -9.23 -32.85 14.23
N THR A 322 -10.36 -32.76 14.90
CA THR A 322 -11.23 -31.55 14.96
C THR A 322 -10.56 -30.34 15.58
N GLU A 323 -9.52 -30.56 16.40
CA GLU A 323 -8.76 -29.47 17.03
C GLU A 323 -7.63 -28.90 16.14
N LEU A 324 -7.36 -29.55 15.00
CA LEU A 324 -6.32 -29.07 14.10
C LEU A 324 -6.77 -27.80 13.38
N ARG A 325 -6.01 -26.73 13.57
CA ARG A 325 -6.22 -25.44 12.92
C ARG A 325 -4.93 -24.65 12.84
N ASN A 326 -4.86 -23.74 11.88
CA ASN A 326 -3.73 -22.82 11.73
C ASN A 326 -2.39 -23.52 11.39
N PHE A 327 -2.43 -24.68 10.73
CA PHE A 327 -1.25 -25.37 10.24
C PHE A 327 -0.97 -24.99 8.79
N VAL A 328 0.27 -24.58 8.52
CA VAL A 328 0.73 -24.34 7.14
C VAL A 328 0.94 -25.67 6.46
N LEU A 329 0.31 -25.88 5.32
CA LEU A 329 0.48 -27.07 4.50
C LEU A 329 1.74 -26.94 3.66
N ASP A 330 2.75 -27.75 3.99
CA ASP A 330 4.03 -27.73 3.26
C ASP A 330 4.00 -28.66 2.04
N ARG A 331 3.56 -29.89 2.22
CA ARG A 331 3.53 -30.91 1.17
C ARG A 331 2.23 -31.68 1.20
N PHE A 332 1.82 -32.15 0.03
CA PHE A 332 0.84 -33.18 -0.13
C PHE A 332 1.54 -34.43 -0.68
N ASN A 333 1.55 -35.53 0.10
CA ASN A 333 2.51 -36.61 -0.05
C ASN A 333 3.94 -36.03 -0.13
N ASP A 334 4.72 -36.33 -1.15
CA ASP A 334 6.08 -35.79 -1.31
C ASP A 334 6.13 -34.52 -2.16
N THR A 335 5.00 -34.02 -2.64
CA THR A 335 4.93 -32.86 -3.55
C THR A 335 4.71 -31.56 -2.77
N PRO A 336 5.61 -30.56 -2.88
CA PRO A 336 5.41 -29.24 -2.28
C PRO A 336 4.16 -28.57 -2.85
N VAL A 337 3.26 -28.13 -1.97
CA VAL A 337 2.03 -27.42 -2.38
C VAL A 337 2.35 -25.97 -2.73
N GLN A 338 1.96 -25.50 -3.92
CA GLN A 338 2.25 -24.16 -4.41
C GLN A 338 1.11 -23.15 -4.19
N SER A 339 -0.14 -23.64 -4.27
CA SER A 339 -1.37 -22.82 -4.16
C SER A 339 -2.55 -23.69 -3.76
N LEU A 340 -3.72 -23.08 -3.49
CA LEU A 340 -4.98 -23.80 -3.30
C LEU A 340 -5.37 -24.57 -4.56
N GLU A 341 -5.23 -23.96 -5.73
CA GLU A 341 -5.50 -24.60 -7.02
C GLU A 341 -4.59 -25.83 -7.23
N HIS A 342 -3.28 -25.68 -6.93
CA HIS A 342 -2.36 -26.81 -7.01
C HIS A 342 -2.74 -27.93 -6.05
N LEU A 343 -3.18 -27.61 -4.83
CA LEU A 343 -3.66 -28.61 -3.87
C LEU A 343 -4.90 -29.33 -4.43
N ASP A 344 -5.83 -28.60 -5.03
CA ASP A 344 -7.03 -29.19 -5.65
C ASP A 344 -6.67 -30.17 -6.77
N LEU A 345 -5.74 -29.80 -7.65
CA LEU A 345 -5.23 -30.68 -8.70
C LEU A 345 -4.58 -31.96 -8.13
N LEU A 346 -3.77 -31.81 -7.06
CA LEU A 346 -3.13 -32.97 -6.41
C LEU A 346 -4.18 -33.91 -5.80
N LEU A 347 -5.22 -33.38 -5.15
CA LEU A 347 -6.32 -34.17 -4.60
C LEU A 347 -7.11 -34.89 -5.69
N HIS A 348 -7.37 -34.23 -6.82
CA HIS A 348 -8.06 -34.85 -7.96
C HIS A 348 -7.24 -35.90 -8.67
N SER A 349 -5.91 -35.85 -8.57
CA SER A 349 -5.01 -36.86 -9.14
C SER A 349 -4.97 -38.19 -8.35
N LEU A 350 -5.53 -38.22 -7.13
CA LEU A 350 -5.59 -39.43 -6.34
C LEU A 350 -6.50 -40.49 -7.01
N PRO A 351 -6.16 -41.78 -6.89
CA PRO A 351 -7.04 -42.87 -7.28
C PRO A 351 -8.41 -42.74 -6.59
N ALA A 352 -9.48 -43.15 -7.29
CA ALA A 352 -10.84 -42.99 -6.76
C ALA A 352 -11.03 -43.67 -5.39
N GLU A 353 -10.31 -44.75 -5.14
CA GLU A 353 -10.36 -45.53 -3.88
C GLU A 353 -9.75 -44.77 -2.70
N THR A 354 -8.84 -43.79 -2.95
CA THR A 354 -8.16 -43.00 -1.91
C THR A 354 -8.77 -41.62 -1.70
N ARG A 355 -9.75 -41.23 -2.51
CA ARG A 355 -10.42 -39.92 -2.40
C ARG A 355 -11.42 -39.84 -1.23
N HIS A 356 -11.72 -40.93 -0.58
CA HIS A 356 -12.66 -41.04 0.52
C HIS A 356 -12.02 -41.27 1.89
N LEU A 357 -10.72 -41.18 1.99
CA LEU A 357 -9.97 -41.18 3.25
C LEU A 357 -9.71 -39.74 3.69
#